data_6494fc6e0db11233fc5b23236854a091
#
_entry.id   6494fc6e0db11233fc5b23236854a091
#
_cell.length_a   1.000
_cell.length_b   1.000
_cell.length_c   1.000
_cell.angle_alpha   90.00
_cell.angle_beta   90.00
_cell.angle_gamma   90.00
#
_symmetry.space_group_name_H-M   'P 1'
#
loop_
_entity.id
_entity.type
_entity.pdbx_description
1 polymer ?
#
loop_
_entity_poly.entity_id
_entity_poly.type
_entity_poly.pdbx_seq_one_letter_code
_entity_poly.pdbx_strand_id
1 'polypeptide(L)'
;MVVERYMTPNPITVRPDTSLQRALELLKSHEIRHLPVLKGKRLVGIISDRDMRHLLPSALAPPEETEAFRVWGAQVKVGEVMIRQVYTVTPQTRTEKAARLMVERRIGCLPVLRGATLVGIVTTTDLLRAMTGGERLPERAPEEPRAGRRKPLEARRTPRAESTRVRSG
;
A
#
# COMPACT_ATOMS: atom_id res chain seq x y z
N MET A 1 -8.81 21.74 -16.09
CA MET A 1 -9.49 20.52 -15.58
C MET A 1 -9.52 20.56 -14.07
N VAL A 2 -10.43 19.80 -13.39
CA VAL A 2 -10.52 19.79 -11.92
C VAL A 2 -10.19 18.39 -11.39
N VAL A 3 -9.68 18.33 -10.16
CA VAL A 3 -9.20 17.11 -9.49
C VAL A 3 -10.30 16.05 -9.39
N GLU A 4 -11.56 16.45 -9.16
CA GLU A 4 -12.71 15.53 -9.04
C GLU A 4 -12.86 14.53 -10.19
N ARG A 5 -12.47 14.92 -11.40
CA ARG A 5 -12.56 14.04 -12.59
C ARG A 5 -11.52 12.91 -12.60
N TYR A 6 -10.42 13.10 -11.89
CA TYR A 6 -9.26 12.22 -11.96
C TYR A 6 -8.88 11.57 -10.64
N MET A 7 -9.41 12.08 -9.52
CA MET A 7 -9.18 11.49 -8.20
C MET A 7 -9.77 10.08 -8.09
N THR A 8 -9.17 9.24 -7.27
CA THR A 8 -9.80 8.00 -6.79
C THR A 8 -10.76 8.38 -5.65
N PRO A 9 -12.09 8.22 -5.80
CA PRO A 9 -13.03 8.48 -4.72
C PRO A 9 -12.95 7.38 -3.66
N ASN A 10 -13.39 7.70 -2.43
CA ASN A 10 -13.47 6.76 -1.31
C ASN A 10 -12.20 5.92 -1.13
N PRO A 11 -11.02 6.53 -0.98
CA PRO A 11 -9.77 5.82 -0.92
C PRO A 11 -9.74 4.90 0.31
N ILE A 12 -8.98 3.80 0.20
CA ILE A 12 -8.68 2.93 1.33
C ILE A 12 -7.93 3.74 2.36
N THR A 13 -8.34 3.63 3.63
CA THR A 13 -7.78 4.38 4.75
C THR A 13 -7.39 3.43 5.87
N VAL A 14 -6.52 3.91 6.74
CA VAL A 14 -6.15 3.22 7.98
C VAL A 14 -6.35 4.13 9.18
N ARG A 15 -6.28 3.56 10.37
CA ARG A 15 -6.35 4.30 11.63
C ARG A 15 -4.95 4.44 12.23
N PRO A 16 -4.73 5.41 13.15
CA PRO A 16 -3.44 5.54 13.84
C PRO A 16 -3.02 4.27 14.61
N ASP A 17 -3.99 3.51 15.10
CA ASP A 17 -3.77 2.26 15.84
C ASP A 17 -3.61 1.01 14.96
N THR A 18 -3.74 1.15 13.64
CA THR A 18 -3.44 0.07 12.68
C THR A 18 -1.95 -0.30 12.75
N SER A 19 -1.64 -1.60 12.73
CA SER A 19 -0.25 -2.05 12.68
C SER A 19 0.40 -1.74 11.32
N LEU A 20 1.70 -1.53 11.33
CA LEU A 20 2.45 -1.25 10.10
C LEU A 20 2.39 -2.44 9.14
N GLN A 21 2.42 -3.67 9.68
CA GLN A 21 2.23 -4.89 8.89
C GLN A 21 0.89 -4.86 8.13
N ARG A 22 -0.21 -4.53 8.82
CA ARG A 22 -1.54 -4.46 8.19
C ARG A 22 -1.61 -3.36 7.13
N ALA A 23 -1.00 -2.21 7.37
CA ALA A 23 -0.92 -1.14 6.38
C ALA A 23 -0.17 -1.59 5.12
N LEU A 24 0.94 -2.32 5.27
CA LEU A 24 1.71 -2.85 4.15
C LEU A 24 0.91 -3.90 3.35
N GLU A 25 0.19 -4.79 4.04
CA GLU A 25 -0.71 -5.75 3.39
C GLU A 25 -1.77 -5.06 2.52
N LEU A 26 -2.36 -3.96 3.02
CA LEU A 26 -3.34 -3.17 2.28
C LEU A 26 -2.72 -2.51 1.04
N LEU A 27 -1.54 -1.92 1.17
CA LEU A 27 -0.84 -1.32 0.04
C LEU A 27 -0.58 -2.35 -1.07
N LYS A 28 -0.16 -3.56 -0.70
CA LYS A 28 0.15 -4.64 -1.64
C LYS A 28 -1.10 -5.25 -2.26
N SER A 29 -2.07 -5.63 -1.44
CA SER A 29 -3.28 -6.33 -1.90
C SER A 29 -4.13 -5.46 -2.83
N HIS A 30 -4.09 -4.15 -2.66
CA HIS A 30 -4.81 -3.20 -3.50
C HIS A 30 -3.95 -2.50 -4.56
N GLU A 31 -2.66 -2.87 -4.66
CA GLU A 31 -1.70 -2.25 -5.60
C GLU A 31 -1.65 -0.72 -5.49
N ILE A 32 -1.80 -0.19 -4.28
CA ILE A 32 -1.76 1.24 -3.97
C ILE A 32 -0.46 1.59 -3.22
N ARG A 33 -0.08 2.86 -3.27
CA ARG A 33 1.17 3.35 -2.67
C ARG A 33 0.99 4.30 -1.50
N HIS A 34 -0.23 4.74 -1.23
CA HIS A 34 -0.52 5.72 -0.20
C HIS A 34 -1.80 5.34 0.54
N LEU A 35 -1.76 5.49 1.86
CA LEU A 35 -2.91 5.28 2.74
C LEU A 35 -3.13 6.55 3.57
N PRO A 36 -4.23 7.28 3.36
CA PRO A 36 -4.64 8.33 4.29
C PRO A 36 -4.98 7.73 5.65
N VAL A 37 -4.59 8.41 6.72
CA VAL A 37 -4.81 7.98 8.10
C VAL A 37 -5.92 8.82 8.71
N LEU A 38 -6.99 8.14 9.14
CA LEU A 38 -8.15 8.79 9.73
C LEU A 38 -8.28 8.47 11.23
N LYS A 39 -8.55 9.50 12.04
CA LYS A 39 -9.06 9.34 13.40
C LYS A 39 -10.54 9.75 13.42
N GLY A 40 -11.41 8.75 13.49
CA GLY A 40 -12.83 8.97 13.18
C GLY A 40 -13.00 9.38 11.70
N LYS A 41 -13.60 10.55 11.46
CA LYS A 41 -13.75 11.12 10.11
C LYS A 41 -12.66 12.12 9.73
N ARG A 42 -11.74 12.43 10.65
CA ARG A 42 -10.73 13.47 10.47
C ARG A 42 -9.44 12.86 9.89
N LEU A 43 -8.93 13.44 8.82
CA LEU A 43 -7.59 13.14 8.29
C LEU A 43 -6.53 13.64 9.28
N VAL A 44 -5.67 12.73 9.77
CA VAL A 44 -4.63 13.03 10.77
C VAL A 44 -3.21 12.72 10.29
N GLY A 45 -3.10 12.06 9.15
CA GLY A 45 -1.80 11.70 8.58
C GLY A 45 -1.93 10.99 7.25
N ILE A 46 -0.78 10.66 6.69
CA ILE A 46 -0.64 9.81 5.50
C ILE A 46 0.59 8.92 5.67
N ILE A 47 0.53 7.72 5.12
CA ILE A 47 1.67 6.81 5.05
C ILE A 47 1.80 6.25 3.64
N SER A 48 3.02 6.05 3.16
CA SER A 48 3.30 5.46 1.86
C SER A 48 4.20 4.23 1.95
N ASP A 49 4.24 3.44 0.88
CA ASP A 49 5.17 2.31 0.74
C ASP A 49 6.63 2.75 0.83
N ARG A 50 6.93 3.97 0.36
CA ARG A 50 8.27 4.57 0.42
C ARG A 50 8.65 4.89 1.87
N ASP A 51 7.74 5.50 2.64
CA ASP A 51 7.99 5.83 4.05
C ASP A 51 8.26 4.56 4.85
N MET A 52 7.49 3.50 4.59
CA MET A 52 7.69 2.20 5.24
C MET A 52 9.06 1.59 4.95
N ARG A 53 9.54 1.68 3.69
CA ARG A 53 10.88 1.17 3.33
C ARG A 53 12.01 1.91 4.02
N HIS A 54 11.85 3.19 4.29
CA HIS A 54 12.86 3.98 5.01
C HIS A 54 12.95 3.67 6.51
N LEU A 55 11.91 3.07 7.07
CA LEU A 55 11.88 2.68 8.49
C LEU A 55 12.60 1.35 8.76
N LEU A 56 12.97 0.63 7.72
CA LEU A 56 13.58 -0.68 7.83
C LEU A 56 15.09 -0.59 7.77
N PRO A 57 15.81 -1.34 8.62
CA PRO A 57 17.25 -1.48 8.46
C PRO A 57 17.53 -2.04 7.07
N SER A 58 18.41 -1.39 6.34
CA SER A 58 18.75 -1.67 4.95
C SER A 58 19.56 -2.98 4.80
N ALA A 59 18.99 -4.11 5.15
CA ALA A 59 19.57 -5.43 4.98
C ALA A 59 18.81 -6.21 3.91
N LEU A 60 19.30 -6.11 2.67
CA LEU A 60 19.39 -7.14 1.60
C LEU A 60 18.14 -7.99 1.23
N ALA A 61 17.01 -7.90 1.90
CA ALA A 61 15.77 -8.58 1.50
C ALA A 61 14.61 -7.57 1.49
N PRO A 62 13.60 -7.76 0.64
CA PRO A 62 12.36 -7.02 0.76
C PRO A 62 11.87 -7.16 2.20
N PRO A 63 11.63 -6.06 2.90
CA PRO A 63 11.35 -6.06 4.35
C PRO A 63 10.19 -6.96 4.73
N GLU A 64 9.24 -7.04 3.85
CA GLU A 64 8.00 -7.80 4.00
C GLU A 64 8.18 -9.31 4.01
N GLU A 65 9.34 -9.82 3.59
CA GLU A 65 9.64 -11.26 3.52
C GLU A 65 10.44 -11.74 4.72
N THR A 66 10.90 -10.82 5.58
CA THR A 66 11.66 -11.19 6.77
C THR A 66 10.76 -11.40 7.98
N GLU A 67 11.00 -12.48 8.74
CA GLU A 67 10.30 -12.73 10.02
C GLU A 67 10.50 -11.56 10.99
N ALA A 68 11.69 -10.95 10.99
CA ALA A 68 11.98 -9.78 11.80
C ALA A 68 11.03 -8.60 11.49
N PHE A 69 10.71 -8.35 10.21
CA PHE A 69 9.73 -7.32 9.85
C PHE A 69 8.32 -7.70 10.29
N ARG A 70 7.94 -8.97 10.14
CA ARG A 70 6.60 -9.42 10.53
C ARG A 70 6.36 -9.19 12.03
N VAL A 71 7.35 -9.54 12.86
CA VAL A 71 7.27 -9.33 14.31
C VAL A 71 7.28 -7.84 14.67
N TRP A 72 8.22 -7.08 14.12
CA TRP A 72 8.35 -5.64 14.38
C TRP A 72 7.15 -4.87 13.84
N GLY A 73 6.75 -5.11 12.59
CA GLY A 73 5.65 -4.42 11.92
C GLY A 73 4.28 -4.69 12.55
N ALA A 74 4.12 -5.82 13.25
CA ALA A 74 2.92 -6.10 14.03
C ALA A 74 2.81 -5.24 15.29
N GLN A 75 3.93 -4.82 15.87
CA GLN A 75 4.00 -4.03 17.10
C GLN A 75 3.91 -2.52 16.83
N VAL A 76 4.56 -2.04 15.76
CA VAL A 76 4.59 -0.60 15.41
C VAL A 76 3.24 -0.17 14.84
N LYS A 77 2.75 0.98 15.32
CA LYS A 77 1.49 1.56 14.86
C LYS A 77 1.73 2.62 13.79
N VAL A 78 0.82 2.70 12.84
CA VAL A 78 0.84 3.72 11.77
C VAL A 78 0.97 5.12 12.34
N GLY A 79 0.28 5.43 13.44
CA GLY A 79 0.33 6.72 14.12
C GLY A 79 1.70 7.13 14.64
N GLU A 80 2.63 6.18 14.84
CA GLU A 80 3.99 6.45 15.31
C GLU A 80 4.90 6.92 14.17
N VAL A 81 4.59 6.49 12.93
CA VAL A 81 5.48 6.65 11.75
C VAL A 81 4.86 7.47 10.63
N MET A 82 3.55 7.75 10.66
CA MET A 82 2.86 8.51 9.62
C MET A 82 3.37 9.94 9.51
N ILE A 83 3.30 10.50 8.31
CA ILE A 83 3.52 11.92 8.07
C ILE A 83 2.26 12.67 8.52
N ARG A 84 2.42 13.57 9.52
CA ARG A 84 1.30 14.34 10.10
C ARG A 84 0.99 15.61 9.35
N GLN A 85 1.98 16.24 8.74
CA GLN A 85 1.78 17.42 7.92
C GLN A 85 1.31 17.02 6.52
N VAL A 86 0.00 16.92 6.34
CA VAL A 86 -0.61 16.47 5.09
C VAL A 86 -1.09 17.67 4.29
N TYR A 87 -0.57 17.81 3.06
CA TYR A 87 -1.10 18.75 2.08
C TYR A 87 -2.34 18.16 1.43
N THR A 88 -3.39 18.96 1.30
CA THR A 88 -4.69 18.53 0.78
C THR A 88 -5.19 19.49 -0.29
N VAL A 89 -6.12 19.01 -1.10
CA VAL A 89 -6.83 19.81 -2.10
C VAL A 89 -8.33 19.58 -1.98
N THR A 90 -9.12 20.36 -2.69
CA THR A 90 -10.57 20.16 -2.81
C THR A 90 -10.92 19.51 -4.15
N PRO A 91 -12.11 18.91 -4.32
CA PRO A 91 -12.56 18.38 -5.61
C PRO A 91 -12.50 19.41 -6.74
N GLN A 92 -12.73 20.69 -6.43
CA GLN A 92 -12.76 21.80 -7.38
C GLN A 92 -11.37 22.39 -7.67
N THR A 93 -10.32 21.89 -7.01
CA THR A 93 -8.95 22.34 -7.28
C THR A 93 -8.58 22.00 -8.73
N ARG A 94 -7.97 22.96 -9.45
CA ARG A 94 -7.47 22.71 -10.80
C ARG A 94 -6.30 21.73 -10.78
N THR A 95 -6.25 20.84 -11.77
CA THR A 95 -5.19 19.82 -11.89
C THR A 95 -3.79 20.42 -11.93
N GLU A 96 -3.65 21.58 -12.60
CA GLU A 96 -2.37 22.30 -12.69
C GLU A 96 -1.89 22.81 -11.32
N LYS A 97 -2.84 23.27 -10.48
CA LYS A 97 -2.53 23.71 -9.11
C LYS A 97 -2.13 22.53 -8.23
N ALA A 98 -2.83 21.40 -8.36
CA ALA A 98 -2.47 20.17 -7.65
C ALA A 98 -1.08 19.66 -8.07
N ALA A 99 -0.79 19.64 -9.37
CA ALA A 99 0.52 19.25 -9.89
C ALA A 99 1.65 20.15 -9.39
N ARG A 100 1.45 21.47 -9.42
CA ARG A 100 2.42 22.44 -8.89
C ARG A 100 2.70 22.18 -7.40
N LEU A 101 1.66 21.95 -6.58
CA LEU A 101 1.81 21.65 -5.16
C LEU A 101 2.61 20.35 -4.93
N MET A 102 2.37 19.31 -5.73
CA MET A 102 3.15 18.06 -5.65
C MET A 102 4.63 18.28 -5.96
N VAL A 103 4.95 19.08 -6.99
CA VAL A 103 6.34 19.40 -7.36
C VAL A 103 7.01 20.22 -6.25
N GLU A 104 6.38 21.31 -5.80
CA GLU A 104 6.94 22.21 -4.78
C GLU A 104 7.20 21.50 -3.46
N ARG A 105 6.31 20.57 -3.08
CA ARG A 105 6.41 19.83 -1.83
C ARG A 105 7.10 18.46 -1.95
N ARG A 106 7.48 18.06 -3.17
CA ARG A 106 8.10 16.77 -3.50
C ARG A 106 7.28 15.56 -2.99
N ILE A 107 5.97 15.65 -3.18
CA ILE A 107 5.01 14.62 -2.75
C ILE A 107 4.32 13.99 -3.97
N GLY A 108 3.96 12.72 -3.87
CA GLY A 108 3.37 11.94 -4.97
C GLY A 108 1.85 11.84 -4.94
N CYS A 109 1.20 12.37 -3.90
CA CYS A 109 -0.26 12.33 -3.78
C CYS A 109 -0.80 13.46 -2.91
N LEU A 110 -2.08 13.74 -3.08
CA LEU A 110 -2.84 14.71 -2.29
C LEU A 110 -4.19 14.10 -1.91
N PRO A 111 -4.51 13.95 -0.63
CA PRO A 111 -5.86 13.68 -0.19
C PRO A 111 -6.80 14.81 -0.60
N VAL A 112 -8.01 14.45 -1.03
CA VAL A 112 -9.02 15.39 -1.50
C VAL A 112 -10.10 15.51 -0.45
N LEU A 113 -10.30 16.72 0.07
CA LEU A 113 -11.25 17.00 1.14
C LEU A 113 -12.44 17.83 0.62
N ARG A 114 -13.64 17.47 1.06
CA ARG A 114 -14.83 18.33 0.97
C ARG A 114 -15.19 18.80 2.39
N GLY A 115 -14.84 20.05 2.69
CA GLY A 115 -14.84 20.52 4.09
C GLY A 115 -13.79 19.74 4.90
N ALA A 116 -14.21 19.08 5.97
CA ALA A 116 -13.35 18.23 6.80
C ALA A 116 -13.35 16.75 6.38
N THR A 117 -14.16 16.36 5.40
CA THR A 117 -14.37 14.96 5.01
C THR A 117 -13.44 14.57 3.86
N LEU A 118 -12.73 13.46 4.02
CA LEU A 118 -11.96 12.85 2.95
C LEU A 118 -12.91 12.23 1.92
N VAL A 119 -12.84 12.70 0.67
CA VAL A 119 -13.70 12.23 -0.42
C VAL A 119 -12.93 11.56 -1.55
N GLY A 120 -11.62 11.72 -1.57
CA GLY A 120 -10.78 11.13 -2.62
C GLY A 120 -9.29 11.25 -2.32
N ILE A 121 -8.51 10.70 -3.23
CA ILE A 121 -7.06 10.89 -3.32
C ILE A 121 -6.69 11.11 -4.78
N VAL A 122 -5.78 12.02 -5.06
CA VAL A 122 -5.21 12.24 -6.39
C VAL A 122 -3.70 12.05 -6.34
N THR A 123 -3.15 11.32 -7.31
CA THR A 123 -1.73 11.01 -7.41
C THR A 123 -1.08 11.69 -8.61
N THR A 124 0.25 11.69 -8.65
CA THR A 124 1.02 12.15 -9.83
C THR A 124 0.60 11.41 -11.10
N THR A 125 0.34 10.11 -11.02
CA THR A 125 -0.12 9.31 -12.17
C THR A 125 -1.48 9.78 -12.68
N ASP A 126 -2.40 10.15 -11.80
CA ASP A 126 -3.72 10.67 -12.19
C ASP A 126 -3.60 12.01 -12.90
N LEU A 127 -2.70 12.88 -12.41
CA LEU A 127 -2.45 14.18 -13.04
C LEU A 127 -1.75 14.04 -14.40
N LEU A 128 -0.83 13.10 -14.56
CA LEU A 128 -0.21 12.81 -15.85
C LEU A 128 -1.25 12.29 -16.86
N ARG A 129 -2.16 11.42 -16.44
CA ARG A 129 -3.29 10.98 -17.29
C ARG A 129 -4.18 12.14 -17.70
N ALA A 130 -4.48 13.05 -16.77
CA ALA A 130 -5.25 14.26 -17.09
C ALA A 130 -4.59 15.10 -18.19
N MET A 131 -3.26 15.19 -18.21
CA MET A 131 -2.51 15.93 -19.22
C MET A 131 -2.48 15.26 -20.59
N THR A 132 -2.54 13.93 -20.64
CA THR A 132 -2.53 13.16 -21.90
C THR A 132 -3.92 12.94 -22.52
N GLY A 133 -4.96 13.57 -21.97
CA GLY A 133 -6.34 13.40 -22.42
C GLY A 133 -6.94 12.03 -22.07
N GLY A 134 -6.24 11.21 -21.26
CA GLY A 134 -6.71 9.92 -20.80
C GLY A 134 -7.89 10.07 -19.83
N GLU A 135 -8.94 9.27 -20.05
CA GLU A 135 -9.99 9.12 -19.05
C GLU A 135 -9.46 8.37 -17.83
N ARG A 136 -10.11 8.57 -16.68
CA ARG A 136 -9.86 7.77 -15.49
C ARG A 136 -10.02 6.29 -15.86
N LEU A 137 -9.00 5.47 -15.57
CA LEU A 137 -9.20 4.03 -15.65
C LEU A 137 -10.32 3.64 -14.68
N PRO A 138 -11.23 2.75 -15.11
CA PRO A 138 -12.24 2.21 -14.20
C PRO A 138 -11.48 1.66 -12.98
N GLU A 139 -12.02 1.96 -11.80
CA GLU A 139 -11.53 1.39 -10.55
C GLU A 139 -11.44 -0.12 -10.75
N ARG A 140 -10.24 -0.71 -10.63
CA ARG A 140 -10.15 -2.16 -10.55
C ARG A 140 -11.02 -2.55 -9.38
N ALA A 141 -12.13 -3.22 -9.66
CA ALA A 141 -12.91 -3.87 -8.63
C ALA A 141 -11.91 -4.63 -7.75
N PRO A 142 -12.05 -4.60 -6.41
CA PRO A 142 -11.20 -5.40 -5.56
C PRO A 142 -11.25 -6.83 -6.07
N GLU A 143 -10.18 -7.27 -6.77
CA GLU A 143 -10.00 -8.68 -7.05
C GLU A 143 -9.96 -9.33 -5.69
N GLU A 144 -10.90 -10.23 -5.42
CA GLU A 144 -10.82 -11.09 -4.26
C GLU A 144 -9.39 -11.65 -4.19
N PRO A 145 -8.76 -11.67 -3.01
CA PRO A 145 -7.39 -12.13 -2.88
C PRO A 145 -7.32 -13.49 -3.56
N ARG A 146 -6.54 -13.60 -4.62
CA ARG A 146 -6.31 -14.87 -5.31
C ARG A 146 -5.85 -15.85 -4.25
N ALA A 147 -6.77 -16.74 -3.86
CA ALA A 147 -6.48 -17.84 -2.94
C ALA A 147 -5.21 -18.51 -3.46
N GLY A 148 -4.13 -18.40 -2.70
CA GLY A 148 -2.82 -18.87 -3.11
C GLY A 148 -2.95 -20.27 -3.68
N ARG A 149 -2.57 -20.46 -4.94
CA ARG A 149 -2.35 -21.78 -5.52
C ARG A 149 -1.30 -22.44 -4.62
N ARG A 150 -1.76 -23.19 -3.63
CA ARG A 150 -0.91 -24.16 -2.93
C ARG A 150 -0.44 -25.12 -4.01
N LYS A 151 0.83 -25.03 -4.41
CA LYS A 151 1.47 -26.12 -5.15
C LYS A 151 1.27 -27.37 -4.31
N PRO A 152 0.76 -28.48 -4.90
CA PRO A 152 0.71 -29.75 -4.17
C PRO A 152 2.15 -30.09 -3.74
N LEU A 153 2.30 -30.40 -2.46
CA LEU A 153 3.54 -30.89 -1.90
C LEU A 153 3.77 -32.26 -2.59
N GLU A 154 4.69 -32.30 -3.56
CA GLU A 154 5.13 -33.58 -4.12
C GLU A 154 5.58 -34.47 -2.99
N ALA A 155 4.89 -35.58 -2.82
CA ALA A 155 5.21 -36.59 -1.84
C ALA A 155 6.67 -37.01 -2.01
N ARG A 156 7.52 -36.66 -1.05
CA ARG A 156 8.89 -37.16 -0.97
C ARG A 156 8.83 -38.69 -0.94
N ARG A 157 9.23 -39.29 -2.05
CA ARG A 157 9.47 -40.73 -2.13
C ARG A 157 10.51 -41.08 -1.07
N THR A 158 10.12 -41.86 -0.08
CA THR A 158 11.03 -42.49 0.83
C THR A 158 11.92 -43.47 0.06
N PRO A 159 13.23 -43.47 0.25
CA PRO A 159 14.08 -44.52 -0.31
C PRO A 159 13.76 -45.86 0.34
N ARG A 160 13.52 -46.84 -0.49
CA ARG A 160 13.27 -48.24 -0.12
C ARG A 160 14.58 -48.80 0.50
N ALA A 161 14.51 -49.28 1.73
CA ALA A 161 15.60 -49.96 2.40
C ALA A 161 15.94 -51.24 1.64
N GLU A 162 17.20 -51.32 1.16
CA GLU A 162 17.80 -52.52 0.61
C GLU A 162 18.08 -53.49 1.78
N SER A 163 17.43 -54.64 1.74
CA SER A 163 17.68 -55.73 2.69
C SER A 163 18.96 -56.47 2.27
N THR A 164 20.03 -56.27 2.99
CA THR A 164 21.27 -57.07 2.86
C THR A 164 21.01 -58.44 3.48
N ARG A 165 20.91 -59.46 2.62
CA ARG A 165 20.95 -60.87 3.01
C ARG A 165 22.39 -61.24 3.46
N VAL A 166 22.55 -61.51 4.74
CA VAL A 166 23.74 -62.18 5.27
C VAL A 166 23.60 -63.65 4.96
N ARG A 167 24.53 -64.18 4.17
CA ARG A 167 24.73 -65.63 4.00
C ARG A 167 25.70 -66.11 5.09
N SER A 168 25.21 -67.00 5.91
CA SER A 168 26.04 -67.81 6.76
C SER A 168 26.71 -68.92 5.96
N GLY A 169 28.02 -69.10 6.18
CA GLY A 169 28.83 -70.20 5.80
C GLY A 169 29.92 -70.36 6.85
#